data_c158be6d2fd4a24c6bedc1e7105f2737
#
_entry.id   c158be6d2fd4a24c6bedc1e7105f2737
#
_cell.length_a   1.000
_cell.length_b   1.000
_cell.length_c   1.000
_cell.angle_alpha   90.00
_cell.angle_beta   90.00
_cell.angle_gamma   90.00
#
_symmetry.space_group_name_H-M   'P 1'
#
loop_
_entity.id
_entity.type
_entity.pdbx_description
1 polymer ?
#
loop_
_entity_poly.entity_id
_entity_poly.type
_entity_poly.pdbx_seq_one_letter_code
_entity_poly.pdbx_strand_id
1 'polypeptide(L)'
;MDELKNQLKNMTKTVLYISYDGMTDPLGQSQVLPYLKGLTAEGFKFHIISFEKEERFETHRAHIQAICDESGIVWHPLKYTKKPPLLSTIYDVVRMHRLAYELHKSNRFSIAHCRSYLSAMVGMAMKRKFGVKFIFDMRGFWADERIEGGIWSLKNPVLKVVYNYFKRKEIQYFQQADHIVSLTYNGKQEIESWDSLKSSDLKIEVIPCCVDLDLFDPKSIDFESVKSLRGILGYSDEDFVLGYVGSIGTWYMLSEMLDYFQVLSQNNLFAKMLFVSGENPETILELARQKSIDTTKIKVVSCLHKEVPLYISLFDQSIFFIRPTFSKKASSPTKQGEIMAMGIPLVCNAGVGDTDFIVNKYRSGSVIASLNTESFEQNIISKIFFEKADIQFGAEDFFSLKQGVSRYLKVYQTVLQKQD
;
A
#
# COMPACT_ATOMS: atom_id res chain seq x y z
N MET A 1 -10.00 2.17 36.15
CA MET A 1 -9.82 1.35 34.96
C MET A 1 -11.08 0.55 34.58
N ASP A 2 -11.83 0.04 35.54
CA ASP A 2 -13.04 -0.77 35.26
C ASP A 2 -14.27 0.05 34.85
N GLU A 3 -14.43 1.27 35.33
CA GLU A 3 -15.47 2.21 34.88
C GLU A 3 -15.25 2.63 33.42
N LEU A 4 -14.00 2.90 33.03
CA LEU A 4 -13.63 3.23 31.65
C LEU A 4 -13.89 2.04 30.69
N LYS A 5 -13.60 0.82 31.16
CA LYS A 5 -13.93 -0.42 30.41
C LYS A 5 -15.44 -0.62 30.25
N ASN A 6 -16.22 -0.27 31.28
CA ASN A 6 -17.67 -0.36 31.23
C ASN A 6 -18.31 0.74 30.38
N GLN A 7 -17.79 1.95 30.37
CA GLN A 7 -18.23 3.03 29.45
C GLN A 7 -17.94 2.67 27.98
N LEU A 8 -16.74 2.13 27.70
CA LEU A 8 -16.39 1.66 26.34
C LEU A 8 -17.25 0.46 25.87
N LYS A 9 -17.75 -0.36 26.79
CA LYS A 9 -18.67 -1.47 26.48
C LYS A 9 -20.06 -1.02 26.03
N ASN A 10 -20.49 0.17 26.45
CA ASN A 10 -21.84 0.69 26.14
C ASN A 10 -21.86 1.63 24.91
N MET A 11 -20.72 2.00 24.33
CA MET A 11 -20.67 2.82 23.12
C MET A 11 -20.91 1.97 21.88
N THR A 12 -21.75 2.45 20.98
CA THR A 12 -21.93 1.81 19.67
C THR A 12 -20.62 1.86 18.89
N LYS A 13 -19.95 0.71 18.72
CA LYS A 13 -18.71 0.57 17.95
C LYS A 13 -19.00 0.36 16.46
N THR A 14 -19.99 1.05 15.91
CA THR A 14 -20.38 0.92 14.51
C THR A 14 -19.64 1.95 13.65
N VAL A 15 -18.93 1.47 12.67
CA VAL A 15 -18.01 2.24 11.81
C VAL A 15 -18.47 2.19 10.37
N LEU A 16 -18.52 3.34 9.74
CA LEU A 16 -18.63 3.45 8.29
C LEU A 16 -17.23 3.61 7.70
N TYR A 17 -16.75 2.57 7.03
CA TYR A 17 -15.51 2.60 6.25
C TYR A 17 -15.82 3.01 4.81
N ILE A 18 -15.17 4.04 4.31
CA ILE A 18 -15.43 4.59 2.99
C ILE A 18 -14.16 4.56 2.15
N SER A 19 -14.23 3.89 1.00
CA SER A 19 -13.13 3.81 0.03
C SER A 19 -13.64 4.10 -1.38
N TYR A 20 -12.90 4.89 -2.14
CA TYR A 20 -13.15 5.03 -3.57
C TYR A 20 -12.48 3.92 -4.38
N ASP A 21 -11.53 3.18 -3.75
CA ASP A 21 -10.98 1.94 -4.29
C ASP A 21 -11.93 0.78 -4.00
N GLY A 22 -12.02 -0.18 -4.94
CA GLY A 22 -12.84 -1.37 -4.79
C GLY A 22 -12.24 -2.39 -3.83
N MET A 23 -13.10 -3.15 -3.15
CA MET A 23 -12.66 -4.30 -2.35
C MET A 23 -12.23 -5.48 -3.25
N THR A 24 -12.70 -5.52 -4.49
CA THR A 24 -12.27 -6.47 -5.52
C THR A 24 -10.92 -6.10 -6.16
N ASP A 25 -10.39 -4.88 -5.93
CA ASP A 25 -9.04 -4.51 -6.32
C ASP A 25 -7.99 -5.15 -5.39
N PRO A 26 -6.76 -5.41 -5.86
CA PRO A 26 -5.69 -6.00 -5.01
C PRO A 26 -5.43 -5.24 -3.71
N LEU A 27 -5.49 -3.90 -3.73
CA LEU A 27 -5.34 -3.07 -2.53
C LEU A 27 -6.51 -3.21 -1.56
N GLY A 28 -7.73 -3.41 -2.05
CA GLY A 28 -8.90 -3.70 -1.20
C GLY A 28 -8.70 -5.01 -0.44
N GLN A 29 -8.24 -6.04 -1.15
CA GLN A 29 -8.03 -7.36 -0.59
C GLN A 29 -6.85 -7.43 0.39
N SER A 30 -5.72 -6.76 0.10
CA SER A 30 -4.51 -6.84 0.93
C SER A 30 -4.40 -5.73 1.97
N GLN A 31 -4.96 -4.53 1.72
CA GLN A 31 -4.74 -3.33 2.54
C GLN A 31 -6.02 -2.75 3.16
N VAL A 32 -7.17 -3.41 3.03
CA VAL A 32 -8.42 -3.00 3.69
C VAL A 32 -9.03 -4.15 4.46
N LEU A 33 -9.47 -5.21 3.77
CA LEU A 33 -10.21 -6.32 4.39
C LEU A 33 -9.47 -6.98 5.56
N PRO A 34 -8.15 -7.26 5.52
CA PRO A 34 -7.44 -7.90 6.63
C PRO A 34 -7.44 -7.04 7.91
N TYR A 35 -7.28 -5.72 7.78
CA TYR A 35 -7.34 -4.83 8.94
C TYR A 35 -8.74 -4.78 9.54
N LEU A 36 -9.79 -4.67 8.71
CA LEU A 36 -11.16 -4.62 9.19
C LEU A 36 -11.56 -5.95 9.84
N LYS A 37 -11.16 -7.09 9.27
CA LYS A 37 -11.33 -8.41 9.88
C LYS A 37 -10.68 -8.48 11.28
N GLY A 38 -9.46 -7.97 11.43
CA GLY A 38 -8.80 -7.90 12.73
C GLY A 38 -9.57 -7.02 13.73
N LEU A 39 -10.09 -5.88 13.28
CA LEU A 39 -10.87 -4.97 14.13
C LEU A 39 -12.27 -5.47 14.48
N THR A 40 -12.89 -6.32 13.65
CA THR A 40 -14.17 -6.95 14.03
C THR A 40 -13.98 -7.91 15.22
N ALA A 41 -12.85 -8.59 15.31
CA ALA A 41 -12.50 -9.42 16.46
C ALA A 41 -12.40 -8.61 17.77
N GLU A 42 -12.11 -7.30 17.67
CA GLU A 42 -12.06 -6.34 18.78
C GLU A 42 -13.44 -5.70 19.10
N GLY A 43 -14.50 -6.21 18.45
CA GLY A 43 -15.89 -5.83 18.70
C GLY A 43 -16.40 -4.63 17.91
N PHE A 44 -15.68 -4.17 16.88
CA PHE A 44 -16.17 -3.15 15.95
C PHE A 44 -17.09 -3.78 14.89
N LYS A 45 -18.16 -3.05 14.52
CA LYS A 45 -19.06 -3.43 13.43
C LYS A 45 -18.83 -2.53 12.25
N PHE A 46 -18.55 -3.10 11.09
CA PHE A 46 -18.23 -2.34 9.89
C PHE A 46 -19.32 -2.39 8.84
N HIS A 47 -19.59 -1.22 8.26
CA HIS A 47 -20.23 -1.07 6.96
C HIS A 47 -19.18 -0.49 5.99
N ILE A 48 -18.98 -1.13 4.86
CA ILE A 48 -18.00 -0.66 3.84
C ILE A 48 -18.77 -0.10 2.65
N ILE A 49 -18.49 1.14 2.26
CA ILE A 49 -18.85 1.68 0.93
C ILE A 49 -17.60 1.62 0.07
N SER A 50 -17.66 0.97 -1.08
CA SER A 50 -16.56 0.89 -2.05
C SER A 50 -17.06 1.03 -3.49
N PHE A 51 -16.13 1.37 -4.42
CA PHE A 51 -16.44 1.51 -5.84
C PHE A 51 -15.77 0.42 -6.65
N GLU A 52 -16.60 -0.46 -7.21
CA GLU A 52 -16.14 -1.67 -7.87
C GLU A 52 -16.08 -1.48 -9.38
N LYS A 53 -14.95 -1.87 -9.98
CA LYS A 53 -14.78 -1.98 -11.42
C LYS A 53 -15.49 -3.23 -11.90
N GLU A 54 -16.33 -3.12 -12.93
CA GLU A 54 -17.24 -4.17 -13.40
C GLU A 54 -16.54 -5.51 -13.61
N GLU A 55 -15.46 -5.51 -14.37
CA GLU A 55 -14.65 -6.69 -14.71
C GLU A 55 -14.13 -7.45 -13.47
N ARG A 56 -13.62 -6.70 -12.47
CA ARG A 56 -13.13 -7.28 -11.20
C ARG A 56 -14.26 -7.70 -10.29
N PHE A 57 -15.36 -6.96 -10.31
CA PHE A 57 -16.53 -7.26 -9.50
C PHE A 57 -17.18 -8.58 -9.95
N GLU A 58 -17.34 -8.80 -11.24
CA GLU A 58 -17.85 -10.07 -11.77
C GLU A 58 -16.99 -11.27 -11.36
N THR A 59 -15.67 -11.10 -11.39
CA THR A 59 -14.72 -12.18 -11.07
C THR A 59 -14.60 -12.46 -9.56
N HIS A 60 -14.58 -11.40 -8.72
CA HIS A 60 -14.19 -11.55 -7.32
C HIS A 60 -15.32 -11.31 -6.31
N ARG A 61 -16.53 -10.88 -6.74
CA ARG A 61 -17.64 -10.55 -5.85
C ARG A 61 -17.95 -11.65 -4.84
N ALA A 62 -18.09 -12.88 -5.29
CA ALA A 62 -18.47 -13.99 -4.42
C ALA A 62 -17.43 -14.23 -3.33
N HIS A 63 -16.15 -14.16 -3.68
CA HIS A 63 -15.04 -14.30 -2.73
C HIS A 63 -15.01 -13.16 -1.70
N ILE A 64 -15.14 -11.91 -2.14
CA ILE A 64 -15.15 -10.76 -1.22
C ILE A 64 -16.37 -10.77 -0.31
N GLN A 65 -17.55 -11.13 -0.85
CA GLN A 65 -18.76 -11.26 -0.05
C GLN A 65 -18.59 -12.32 1.04
N ALA A 66 -18.02 -13.48 0.72
CA ALA A 66 -17.74 -14.54 1.69
C ALA A 66 -16.83 -14.05 2.83
N ILE A 67 -15.74 -13.34 2.52
CA ILE A 67 -14.85 -12.74 3.52
C ILE A 67 -15.62 -11.76 4.42
N CYS A 68 -16.46 -10.92 3.84
CA CYS A 68 -17.26 -9.96 4.59
C CYS A 68 -18.26 -10.67 5.51
N ASP A 69 -18.98 -11.67 5.02
CA ASP A 69 -19.99 -12.43 5.78
C ASP A 69 -19.35 -13.17 6.95
N GLU A 70 -18.23 -13.86 6.71
CA GLU A 70 -17.46 -14.57 7.76
C GLU A 70 -16.96 -13.62 8.86
N SER A 71 -16.66 -12.37 8.49
CA SER A 71 -16.15 -11.35 9.42
C SER A 71 -17.25 -10.48 10.04
N GLY A 72 -18.51 -10.67 9.67
CA GLY A 72 -19.63 -9.82 10.12
C GLY A 72 -19.57 -8.38 9.59
N ILE A 73 -18.93 -8.17 8.44
CA ILE A 73 -18.81 -6.89 7.74
C ILE A 73 -19.96 -6.75 6.75
N VAL A 74 -20.65 -5.62 6.77
CA VAL A 74 -21.71 -5.32 5.79
C VAL A 74 -21.11 -4.54 4.62
N TRP A 75 -21.06 -5.17 3.46
CA TRP A 75 -20.46 -4.56 2.26
C TRP A 75 -21.53 -3.93 1.36
N HIS A 76 -21.30 -2.67 0.96
CA HIS A 76 -22.16 -1.86 0.08
C HIS A 76 -21.36 -1.46 -1.18
N PRO A 77 -21.23 -2.37 -2.17
CA PRO A 77 -20.52 -2.06 -3.41
C PRO A 77 -21.31 -1.09 -4.27
N LEU A 78 -20.65 -0.05 -4.76
CA LEU A 78 -21.15 0.85 -5.78
C LEU A 78 -20.39 0.61 -7.09
N LYS A 79 -21.07 0.67 -8.23
CA LYS A 79 -20.40 0.60 -9.53
C LYS A 79 -19.54 1.83 -9.77
N TYR A 80 -18.26 1.64 -10.08
CA TYR A 80 -17.33 2.70 -10.46
C TYR A 80 -17.69 3.29 -11.82
N THR A 81 -17.76 4.62 -11.93
CA THR A 81 -18.10 5.33 -13.17
C THR A 81 -16.83 5.93 -13.79
N LYS A 82 -16.39 5.40 -14.94
CA LYS A 82 -15.11 5.79 -15.56
C LYS A 82 -15.19 7.08 -16.39
N LYS A 83 -16.28 7.32 -17.10
CA LYS A 83 -16.43 8.40 -18.10
C LYS A 83 -17.72 9.20 -17.91
N PRO A 84 -17.71 10.50 -18.27
CA PRO A 84 -16.57 11.31 -18.67
C PRO A 84 -15.71 11.72 -17.45
N PRO A 85 -14.39 11.98 -17.63
CA PRO A 85 -13.52 12.39 -16.52
C PRO A 85 -14.07 13.60 -15.75
N LEU A 86 -13.79 13.70 -14.47
CA LEU A 86 -14.27 14.68 -13.49
C LEU A 86 -15.78 14.57 -13.20
N LEU A 87 -16.66 14.60 -14.21
CA LEU A 87 -18.10 14.47 -14.00
C LEU A 87 -18.50 13.12 -13.41
N SER A 88 -17.88 12.05 -13.88
CA SER A 88 -18.07 10.71 -13.31
C SER A 88 -17.65 10.67 -11.84
N THR A 89 -16.53 11.28 -11.50
CA THR A 89 -16.05 11.36 -10.11
C THR A 89 -17.02 12.17 -9.23
N ILE A 90 -17.52 13.29 -9.72
CA ILE A 90 -18.53 14.10 -9.00
C ILE A 90 -19.81 13.27 -8.78
N TYR A 91 -20.29 12.58 -9.82
CA TYR A 91 -21.45 11.71 -9.73
C TYR A 91 -21.25 10.60 -8.67
N ASP A 92 -20.10 9.94 -8.69
CA ASP A 92 -19.78 8.89 -7.71
C ASP A 92 -19.68 9.44 -6.29
N VAL A 93 -19.08 10.62 -6.10
CA VAL A 93 -19.02 11.28 -4.78
C VAL A 93 -20.44 11.64 -4.28
N VAL A 94 -21.34 12.08 -5.14
CA VAL A 94 -22.74 12.34 -4.76
C VAL A 94 -23.45 11.06 -4.33
N ARG A 95 -23.24 9.94 -5.06
CA ARG A 95 -23.81 8.62 -4.68
C ARG A 95 -23.26 8.16 -3.33
N MET A 96 -21.96 8.29 -3.13
CA MET A 96 -21.28 7.96 -1.87
C MET A 96 -21.85 8.73 -0.69
N HIS A 97 -22.07 10.05 -0.85
CA HIS A 97 -22.71 10.90 0.15
C HIS A 97 -24.14 10.46 0.48
N ARG A 98 -24.96 10.21 -0.54
CA ARG A 98 -26.36 9.78 -0.37
C ARG A 98 -26.41 8.47 0.42
N LEU A 99 -25.65 7.48 -0.02
CA LEU A 99 -25.62 6.16 0.63
C LEU A 99 -25.11 6.26 2.07
N ALA A 100 -24.04 7.01 2.33
CA ALA A 100 -23.51 7.20 3.67
C ALA A 100 -24.56 7.82 4.62
N TYR A 101 -25.33 8.79 4.14
CA TYR A 101 -26.39 9.42 4.93
C TYR A 101 -27.59 8.51 5.17
N GLU A 102 -28.00 7.72 4.18
CA GLU A 102 -29.07 6.73 4.30
C GLU A 102 -28.68 5.65 5.33
N LEU A 103 -27.49 5.09 5.19
CA LEU A 103 -26.97 4.09 6.13
C LEU A 103 -26.83 4.63 7.56
N HIS A 104 -26.46 5.90 7.71
CA HIS A 104 -26.34 6.52 9.04
C HIS A 104 -27.68 6.65 9.76
N LYS A 105 -28.79 6.88 9.06
CA LYS A 105 -30.13 6.95 9.68
C LYS A 105 -30.47 5.67 10.43
N SER A 106 -30.13 4.51 9.88
CA SER A 106 -30.44 3.20 10.44
C SER A 106 -29.38 2.71 11.43
N ASN A 107 -28.08 2.94 11.12
CA ASN A 107 -26.98 2.30 11.84
C ASN A 107 -26.31 3.21 12.88
N ARG A 108 -26.58 4.52 12.87
CA ARG A 108 -26.03 5.48 13.85
C ARG A 108 -24.52 5.34 14.02
N PHE A 109 -23.75 5.46 12.93
CA PHE A 109 -22.29 5.33 12.95
C PHE A 109 -21.63 6.26 13.96
N SER A 110 -20.71 5.73 14.75
CA SER A 110 -19.88 6.52 15.67
C SER A 110 -18.67 7.11 14.96
N ILE A 111 -18.13 6.38 13.97
CA ILE A 111 -16.92 6.74 13.22
C ILE A 111 -17.20 6.65 11.72
N ALA A 112 -16.70 7.63 10.97
CA ALA A 112 -16.50 7.58 9.53
C ALA A 112 -14.99 7.48 9.26
N HIS A 113 -14.49 6.28 8.92
CA HIS A 113 -13.11 6.05 8.52
C HIS A 113 -13.00 6.20 6.99
N CYS A 114 -12.28 7.20 6.56
CA CYS A 114 -12.22 7.62 5.17
C CYS A 114 -10.85 7.36 4.57
N ARG A 115 -10.78 6.41 3.64
CA ARG A 115 -9.57 6.09 2.88
C ARG A 115 -9.42 7.07 1.71
N SER A 116 -8.36 7.87 1.76
CA SER A 116 -8.00 8.87 0.74
C SER A 116 -8.99 10.06 0.63
N TYR A 117 -8.78 10.92 -0.32
CA TYR A 117 -9.34 12.29 -0.38
C TYR A 117 -10.82 12.35 -0.76
N LEU A 118 -11.27 11.51 -1.69
CA LEU A 118 -12.67 11.54 -2.13
C LEU A 118 -13.61 11.06 -1.03
N SER A 119 -13.24 10.02 -0.32
CA SER A 119 -13.98 9.53 0.86
C SER A 119 -13.93 10.51 2.02
N ALA A 120 -12.82 11.24 2.20
CA ALA A 120 -12.70 12.29 3.22
C ALA A 120 -13.72 13.44 3.04
N MET A 121 -14.16 13.73 1.82
CA MET A 121 -15.25 14.68 1.58
C MET A 121 -16.53 14.26 2.30
N VAL A 122 -16.85 12.97 2.25
CA VAL A 122 -18.02 12.39 2.91
C VAL A 122 -17.85 12.40 4.42
N GLY A 123 -16.71 11.93 4.94
CA GLY A 123 -16.42 11.90 6.38
C GLY A 123 -16.52 13.27 7.03
N MET A 124 -15.91 14.28 6.41
CA MET A 124 -15.99 15.64 6.89
C MET A 124 -17.44 16.19 6.89
N ALA A 125 -18.25 15.84 5.87
CA ALA A 125 -19.64 16.23 5.82
C ALA A 125 -20.49 15.50 6.88
N MET A 126 -20.21 14.21 7.14
CA MET A 126 -20.88 13.46 8.20
C MET A 126 -20.54 14.02 9.58
N LYS A 127 -19.27 14.38 9.82
CA LYS A 127 -18.85 15.03 11.06
C LYS A 127 -19.63 16.33 11.27
N ARG A 128 -19.70 17.20 10.27
CA ARG A 128 -20.41 18.51 10.37
C ARG A 128 -21.91 18.34 10.60
N LYS A 129 -22.54 17.36 9.95
CA LYS A 129 -23.99 17.23 9.98
C LYS A 129 -24.52 16.39 11.14
N PHE A 130 -23.79 15.36 11.53
CA PHE A 130 -24.25 14.34 12.47
C PHE A 130 -23.36 14.16 13.69
N GLY A 131 -22.24 14.89 13.78
CA GLY A 131 -21.27 14.73 14.88
C GLY A 131 -20.46 13.42 14.83
N VAL A 132 -20.51 12.68 13.72
CA VAL A 132 -19.76 11.44 13.54
C VAL A 132 -18.28 11.76 13.60
N LYS A 133 -17.50 10.97 14.33
CA LYS A 133 -16.05 11.11 14.40
C LYS A 133 -15.42 10.79 13.03
N PHE A 134 -14.50 11.62 12.59
CA PHE A 134 -13.89 11.54 11.27
C PHE A 134 -12.42 11.14 11.37
N ILE A 135 -12.07 9.97 10.81
CA ILE A 135 -10.70 9.51 10.64
C ILE A 135 -10.31 9.72 9.18
N PHE A 136 -9.23 10.47 8.96
CA PHE A 136 -8.63 10.67 7.63
C PHE A 136 -7.44 9.74 7.45
N ASP A 137 -7.64 8.61 6.80
CA ASP A 137 -6.58 7.72 6.33
C ASP A 137 -6.08 8.22 4.96
N MET A 138 -5.05 9.07 4.98
CA MET A 138 -4.67 9.88 3.82
C MET A 138 -4.10 9.08 2.64
N ARG A 139 -3.43 7.98 2.90
CA ARG A 139 -2.79 7.05 1.94
C ARG A 139 -1.72 7.68 1.03
N GLY A 140 -1.38 8.93 1.21
CA GLY A 140 -0.37 9.67 0.47
C GLY A 140 -0.81 11.08 0.09
N PHE A 141 0.06 11.87 -0.53
CA PHE A 141 -0.24 13.20 -1.06
C PHE A 141 -0.92 13.05 -2.43
N TRP A 142 -2.20 12.68 -2.39
CA TRP A 142 -2.96 12.23 -3.58
C TRP A 142 -3.01 13.24 -4.72
N ALA A 143 -3.17 14.54 -4.43
CA ALA A 143 -3.24 15.57 -5.47
C ALA A 143 -1.88 15.76 -6.16
N ASP A 144 -0.80 15.76 -5.38
CA ASP A 144 0.57 15.87 -5.89
C ASP A 144 0.94 14.63 -6.70
N GLU A 145 0.56 13.44 -6.24
CA GLU A 145 0.75 12.19 -6.96
C GLU A 145 0.11 12.19 -8.36
N ARG A 146 -1.06 12.84 -8.52
CA ARG A 146 -1.73 13.01 -9.82
C ARG A 146 -0.95 13.89 -10.79
N ILE A 147 -0.28 14.94 -10.28
CA ILE A 147 0.60 15.80 -11.09
C ILE A 147 1.90 15.08 -11.44
N GLU A 148 2.59 14.55 -10.45
CA GLU A 148 3.89 13.90 -10.61
C GLU A 148 3.82 12.62 -11.45
N GLY A 149 2.69 11.90 -11.36
CA GLY A 149 2.38 10.72 -12.19
C GLY A 149 1.88 11.05 -13.60
N GLY A 150 1.80 12.34 -13.98
CA GLY A 150 1.38 12.77 -15.31
C GLY A 150 -0.11 12.59 -15.63
N ILE A 151 -0.95 12.23 -14.62
CA ILE A 151 -2.41 12.09 -14.80
C ILE A 151 -3.06 13.47 -14.94
N TRP A 152 -2.59 14.46 -14.19
CA TRP A 152 -3.00 15.85 -14.29
C TRP A 152 -1.84 16.72 -14.77
N SER A 153 -2.17 17.70 -15.62
CA SER A 153 -1.21 18.71 -16.09
C SER A 153 -1.64 20.08 -15.60
N LEU A 154 -0.75 20.79 -14.90
CA LEU A 154 -1.00 22.18 -14.47
C LEU A 154 -1.07 23.17 -15.62
N LYS A 155 -0.67 22.77 -16.85
CA LYS A 155 -0.86 23.54 -18.08
C LYS A 155 -2.35 23.59 -18.48
N ASN A 156 -3.15 22.60 -18.08
CA ASN A 156 -4.58 22.59 -18.29
C ASN A 156 -5.26 23.41 -17.19
N PRO A 157 -5.97 24.51 -17.52
CA PRO A 157 -6.56 25.41 -16.53
C PRO A 157 -7.63 24.73 -15.65
N VAL A 158 -8.41 23.80 -16.22
CA VAL A 158 -9.41 23.03 -15.46
C VAL A 158 -8.75 22.13 -14.43
N LEU A 159 -7.72 21.37 -14.83
CA LEU A 159 -7.01 20.47 -13.92
C LEU A 159 -6.23 21.25 -12.85
N LYS A 160 -5.71 22.45 -13.18
CA LYS A 160 -5.10 23.35 -12.20
C LYS A 160 -6.11 23.81 -11.13
N VAL A 161 -7.34 24.12 -11.52
CA VAL A 161 -8.42 24.46 -10.56
C VAL A 161 -8.73 23.26 -9.67
N VAL A 162 -8.86 22.06 -10.24
CA VAL A 162 -9.09 20.81 -9.49
C VAL A 162 -7.96 20.54 -8.50
N TYR A 163 -6.71 20.66 -8.93
CA TYR A 163 -5.53 20.48 -8.06
C TYR A 163 -5.59 21.47 -6.87
N ASN A 164 -5.75 22.75 -7.14
CA ASN A 164 -5.83 23.78 -6.09
C ASN A 164 -7.01 23.55 -5.14
N TYR A 165 -8.14 23.06 -5.65
CA TYR A 165 -9.27 22.67 -4.81
C TYR A 165 -8.89 21.56 -3.84
N PHE A 166 -8.24 20.50 -4.32
CA PHE A 166 -7.84 19.39 -3.45
C PHE A 166 -6.72 19.76 -2.48
N LYS A 167 -5.78 20.64 -2.86
CA LYS A 167 -4.77 21.16 -1.92
C LYS A 167 -5.40 21.96 -0.77
N ARG A 168 -6.45 22.75 -1.05
CA ARG A 168 -7.21 23.42 0.01
C ARG A 168 -8.02 22.45 0.86
N LYS A 169 -8.60 21.41 0.23
CA LYS A 169 -9.31 20.34 0.95
C LYS A 169 -8.39 19.54 1.85
N GLU A 170 -7.19 19.25 1.40
CA GLU A 170 -6.15 18.55 2.17
C GLU A 170 -5.89 19.22 3.52
N ILE A 171 -5.67 20.53 3.52
CA ILE A 171 -5.54 21.31 4.76
C ILE A 171 -6.78 21.20 5.65
N GLN A 172 -7.99 21.31 5.05
CA GLN A 172 -9.23 21.17 5.79
C GLN A 172 -9.40 19.76 6.40
N TYR A 173 -8.99 18.71 5.69
CA TYR A 173 -9.06 17.34 6.20
C TYR A 173 -8.13 17.16 7.41
N PHE A 174 -6.89 17.64 7.34
CA PHE A 174 -5.96 17.59 8.45
C PHE A 174 -6.48 18.37 9.68
N GLN A 175 -7.02 19.56 9.48
CA GLN A 175 -7.56 20.40 10.57
C GLN A 175 -8.84 19.82 11.21
N GLN A 176 -9.67 19.12 10.44
CA GLN A 176 -10.98 18.67 10.89
C GLN A 176 -11.06 17.20 11.26
N ALA A 177 -10.06 16.40 10.91
CA ALA A 177 -10.02 15.00 11.32
C ALA A 177 -9.88 14.89 12.86
N ASP A 178 -10.63 13.96 13.46
CA ASP A 178 -10.44 13.59 14.87
C ASP A 178 -9.16 12.78 15.05
N HIS A 179 -8.75 12.08 13.99
CA HIS A 179 -7.46 11.41 13.89
C HIS A 179 -7.03 11.27 12.41
N ILE A 180 -5.74 11.27 12.18
CA ILE A 180 -5.12 11.13 10.86
C ILE A 180 -4.28 9.86 10.87
N VAL A 181 -4.30 9.11 9.75
CA VAL A 181 -3.39 7.99 9.52
C VAL A 181 -2.48 8.33 8.34
N SER A 182 -1.17 8.30 8.58
CA SER A 182 -0.12 8.41 7.56
C SER A 182 0.51 7.04 7.33
N LEU A 183 0.99 6.77 6.13
CA LEU A 183 1.71 5.52 5.83
C LEU A 183 3.17 5.54 6.31
N THR A 184 3.73 6.73 6.51
CA THR A 184 5.17 6.91 6.76
C THR A 184 5.42 7.99 7.79
N TYR A 185 6.55 7.88 8.49
CA TYR A 185 7.06 8.95 9.36
C TYR A 185 7.47 10.17 8.55
N ASN A 186 8.09 9.98 7.37
CA ASN A 186 8.44 11.08 6.48
C ASN A 186 7.21 11.87 6.02
N GLY A 187 6.09 11.19 5.71
CA GLY A 187 4.82 11.84 5.40
C GLY A 187 4.24 12.60 6.60
N LYS A 188 4.32 12.03 7.80
CA LYS A 188 3.92 12.70 9.04
C LYS A 188 4.75 13.96 9.29
N GLN A 189 6.07 13.89 9.22
CA GLN A 189 6.97 15.03 9.41
C GLN A 189 6.71 16.13 8.39
N GLU A 190 6.46 15.76 7.13
CA GLU A 190 6.10 16.72 6.08
C GLU A 190 4.84 17.50 6.46
N ILE A 191 3.76 16.81 6.87
CA ILE A 191 2.49 17.44 7.29
C ILE A 191 2.69 18.37 8.48
N GLU A 192 3.42 17.92 9.51
CA GLU A 192 3.71 18.68 10.71
C GLU A 192 4.57 19.94 10.43
N SER A 193 5.33 19.95 9.33
CA SER A 193 6.16 21.09 8.90
C SER A 193 5.36 22.24 8.25
N TRP A 194 4.11 21.99 7.84
CA TRP A 194 3.35 22.98 7.06
C TRP A 194 2.89 24.15 7.93
N ASP A 195 3.22 25.37 7.55
CA ASP A 195 2.85 26.61 8.27
C ASP A 195 1.36 26.74 8.53
N SER A 196 0.54 26.29 7.56
CA SER A 196 -0.94 26.31 7.65
C SER A 196 -1.49 25.36 8.73
N LEU A 197 -0.68 24.45 9.26
CA LEU A 197 -1.08 23.44 10.24
C LEU A 197 -0.39 23.61 11.59
N LYS A 198 0.58 24.52 11.73
CA LYS A 198 1.36 24.72 12.98
C LYS A 198 0.52 25.00 14.23
N SER A 199 -0.65 25.63 14.06
CA SER A 199 -1.57 25.93 15.17
C SER A 199 -2.60 24.82 15.42
N SER A 200 -2.56 23.74 14.67
CA SER A 200 -3.53 22.65 14.73
C SER A 200 -3.00 21.52 15.65
N ASP A 201 -3.86 21.00 16.54
CA ASP A 201 -3.55 19.79 17.34
C ASP A 201 -3.72 18.55 16.47
N LEU A 202 -2.71 18.25 15.63
CA LEU A 202 -2.73 17.12 14.73
C LEU A 202 -2.47 15.81 15.46
N LYS A 203 -3.37 14.86 15.34
CA LYS A 203 -3.21 13.50 15.86
C LYS A 203 -2.92 12.58 14.70
N ILE A 204 -1.64 12.31 14.48
CA ILE A 204 -1.18 11.50 13.35
C ILE A 204 -0.56 10.21 13.86
N GLU A 205 -1.20 9.08 13.55
CA GLU A 205 -0.62 7.75 13.74
C GLU A 205 0.00 7.26 12.43
N VAL A 206 1.17 6.63 12.51
CA VAL A 206 1.82 6.04 11.34
C VAL A 206 1.50 4.56 11.28
N ILE A 207 0.79 4.16 10.22
CA ILE A 207 0.41 2.77 9.95
C ILE A 207 0.84 2.45 8.52
N PRO A 208 1.96 1.73 8.32
CA PRO A 208 2.47 1.40 6.98
C PRO A 208 1.55 0.40 6.26
N CYS A 209 1.85 0.11 5.01
CA CYS A 209 1.25 -1.03 4.33
C CYS A 209 1.76 -2.31 4.96
N CYS A 210 0.97 -2.91 5.85
CA CYS A 210 1.35 -4.12 6.56
C CYS A 210 1.18 -5.38 5.70
N VAL A 211 1.91 -6.41 6.08
CA VAL A 211 1.92 -7.73 5.45
C VAL A 211 1.30 -8.78 6.36
N ASP A 212 0.60 -9.72 5.76
CA ASP A 212 0.13 -10.93 6.43
C ASP A 212 1.30 -11.90 6.57
N LEU A 213 1.85 -11.99 7.79
CA LEU A 213 3.00 -12.84 8.08
C LEU A 213 2.66 -14.34 8.09
N ASP A 214 1.39 -14.72 8.18
CA ASP A 214 0.97 -16.11 8.08
C ASP A 214 0.99 -16.55 6.61
N LEU A 215 0.66 -15.67 5.68
CA LEU A 215 0.77 -15.91 4.24
C LEU A 215 2.23 -15.87 3.77
N PHE A 216 3.01 -14.88 4.25
CA PHE A 216 4.42 -14.69 3.88
C PHE A 216 5.36 -15.28 4.94
N ASP A 217 5.14 -16.58 5.27
CA ASP A 217 6.01 -17.35 6.16
C ASP A 217 6.88 -18.30 5.35
N PRO A 218 8.22 -18.11 5.29
CA PRO A 218 9.11 -19.01 4.57
C PRO A 218 9.09 -20.45 5.11
N LYS A 219 8.67 -20.66 6.36
CA LYS A 219 8.55 -22.01 6.94
C LYS A 219 7.35 -22.78 6.38
N SER A 220 6.36 -22.08 5.83
CA SER A 220 5.20 -22.69 5.18
C SER A 220 5.47 -23.16 3.75
N ILE A 221 6.62 -22.76 3.18
CA ILE A 221 6.97 -23.10 1.79
C ILE A 221 7.61 -24.47 1.73
N ASP A 222 7.00 -25.35 0.97
CA ASP A 222 7.48 -26.70 0.75
C ASP A 222 8.72 -26.72 -0.17
N PHE A 223 9.77 -27.40 0.26
CA PHE A 223 11.05 -27.50 -0.46
C PHE A 223 10.89 -28.12 -1.87
N GLU A 224 10.08 -29.18 -2.01
CA GLU A 224 9.85 -29.83 -3.30
C GLU A 224 9.13 -28.91 -4.28
N SER A 225 8.23 -28.07 -3.79
CA SER A 225 7.55 -27.03 -4.58
C SER A 225 8.55 -25.99 -5.10
N VAL A 226 9.51 -25.56 -4.27
CA VAL A 226 10.57 -24.63 -4.68
C VAL A 226 11.46 -25.26 -5.75
N LYS A 227 11.91 -26.49 -5.54
CA LYS A 227 12.75 -27.26 -6.48
C LYS A 227 12.03 -27.48 -7.82
N SER A 228 10.76 -27.87 -7.76
CA SER A 228 9.93 -28.04 -8.96
C SER A 228 9.79 -26.72 -9.73
N LEU A 229 9.52 -25.62 -9.04
CA LEU A 229 9.38 -24.30 -9.67
C LEU A 229 10.70 -23.82 -10.29
N ARG A 230 11.85 -24.03 -9.61
CA ARG A 230 13.18 -23.77 -10.21
C ARG A 230 13.35 -24.51 -11.52
N GLY A 231 13.01 -25.82 -11.53
CA GLY A 231 13.08 -26.65 -12.74
C GLY A 231 12.17 -26.16 -13.88
N ILE A 232 10.92 -25.78 -13.56
CA ILE A 232 9.97 -25.23 -14.53
C ILE A 232 10.50 -23.93 -15.15
N LEU A 233 11.13 -23.08 -14.35
CA LEU A 233 11.72 -21.83 -14.82
C LEU A 233 13.07 -22.03 -15.52
N GLY A 234 13.64 -23.24 -15.48
CA GLY A 234 14.93 -23.57 -16.08
C GLY A 234 16.11 -22.97 -15.30
N TYR A 235 15.98 -22.82 -13.98
CA TYR A 235 17.04 -22.38 -13.09
C TYR A 235 17.81 -23.56 -12.50
N SER A 236 19.12 -23.46 -12.49
CA SER A 236 20.04 -24.38 -11.79
C SER A 236 20.25 -23.96 -10.33
N ASP A 237 20.86 -24.82 -9.54
CA ASP A 237 21.21 -24.52 -8.13
C ASP A 237 22.31 -23.45 -8.02
N GLU A 238 23.09 -23.23 -9.09
CA GLU A 238 24.15 -22.22 -9.14
C GLU A 238 23.63 -20.82 -9.56
N ASP A 239 22.40 -20.74 -10.11
CA ASP A 239 21.84 -19.47 -10.58
C ASP A 239 21.52 -18.55 -9.40
N PHE A 240 22.00 -17.30 -9.49
CA PHE A 240 21.64 -16.20 -8.60
C PHE A 240 20.41 -15.47 -9.16
N VAL A 241 19.31 -15.49 -8.42
CA VAL A 241 18.03 -14.93 -8.87
C VAL A 241 17.80 -13.56 -8.24
N LEU A 242 17.91 -12.49 -9.06
CA LEU A 242 17.44 -11.15 -8.70
C LEU A 242 15.94 -11.04 -8.99
N GLY A 243 15.12 -10.87 -7.94
CA GLY A 243 13.68 -10.89 -8.05
C GLY A 243 13.02 -9.51 -8.00
N TYR A 244 11.94 -9.35 -8.75
CA TYR A 244 11.02 -8.22 -8.65
C TYR A 244 9.60 -8.75 -8.50
N VAL A 245 8.78 -8.17 -7.60
CA VAL A 245 7.39 -8.56 -7.41
C VAL A 245 6.42 -7.37 -7.54
N GLY A 246 5.28 -7.58 -8.21
CA GLY A 246 4.19 -6.62 -8.37
C GLY A 246 4.17 -5.89 -9.71
N SER A 247 3.24 -4.93 -9.86
CA SER A 247 3.13 -4.12 -11.08
C SER A 247 4.29 -3.14 -11.21
N ILE A 248 4.71 -2.85 -12.43
CA ILE A 248 5.75 -1.87 -12.72
C ILE A 248 5.13 -0.47 -12.77
N GLY A 249 4.05 -0.28 -13.54
CA GLY A 249 3.29 0.96 -13.58
C GLY A 249 4.13 2.22 -13.81
N THR A 250 3.61 3.36 -13.35
CA THR A 250 4.20 4.69 -13.58
C THR A 250 5.37 5.03 -12.66
N TRP A 251 5.43 4.37 -11.49
CA TRP A 251 6.30 4.80 -10.39
C TRP A 251 7.59 4.00 -10.27
N TYR A 252 7.56 2.73 -10.70
CA TYR A 252 8.72 1.86 -10.64
C TYR A 252 9.64 2.07 -11.83
N MET A 253 10.91 2.23 -11.56
CA MET A 253 11.94 2.62 -12.53
C MET A 253 12.52 1.36 -13.19
N LEU A 254 11.74 0.77 -14.11
CA LEU A 254 12.13 -0.48 -14.80
C LEU A 254 13.46 -0.34 -15.53
N SER A 255 13.69 0.81 -16.17
CA SER A 255 14.93 1.08 -16.91
C SER A 255 16.15 0.93 -16.00
N GLU A 256 16.12 1.55 -14.84
CA GLU A 256 17.21 1.56 -13.88
C GLU A 256 17.38 0.21 -13.18
N MET A 257 16.29 -0.54 -12.96
CA MET A 257 16.37 -1.92 -12.47
C MET A 257 17.05 -2.85 -13.49
N LEU A 258 16.78 -2.67 -14.76
CA LEU A 258 17.45 -3.39 -15.84
C LEU A 258 18.93 -2.97 -15.97
N ASP A 259 19.27 -1.69 -15.79
CA ASP A 259 20.67 -1.23 -15.75
C ASP A 259 21.44 -1.89 -14.59
N TYR A 260 20.80 -1.97 -13.40
CA TYR A 260 21.38 -2.70 -12.28
C TYR A 260 21.62 -4.20 -12.61
N PHE A 261 20.63 -4.85 -13.22
CA PHE A 261 20.75 -6.25 -13.64
C PHE A 261 21.83 -6.45 -14.70
N GLN A 262 22.01 -5.49 -15.62
CA GLN A 262 23.08 -5.55 -16.61
C GLN A 262 24.46 -5.57 -15.93
N VAL A 263 24.70 -4.65 -14.98
CA VAL A 263 25.95 -4.63 -14.21
C VAL A 263 26.12 -5.91 -13.39
N LEU A 264 25.05 -6.39 -12.75
CA LEU A 264 25.09 -7.67 -12.00
C LEU A 264 25.46 -8.83 -12.91
N SER A 265 24.87 -8.94 -14.10
CA SER A 265 25.12 -10.05 -15.02
C SER A 265 26.52 -10.04 -15.66
N GLN A 266 27.19 -8.89 -15.67
CA GLN A 266 28.61 -8.78 -16.06
C GLN A 266 29.57 -9.26 -14.95
N ASN A 267 29.18 -9.10 -13.69
CA ASN A 267 29.97 -9.50 -12.52
C ASN A 267 29.62 -10.93 -12.02
N ASN A 268 28.47 -11.46 -12.41
CA ASN A 268 28.03 -12.82 -12.09
C ASN A 268 27.36 -13.46 -13.32
N LEU A 269 28.04 -14.40 -13.94
CA LEU A 269 27.56 -15.10 -15.15
C LEU A 269 26.29 -15.92 -14.90
N PHE A 270 26.06 -16.36 -13.68
CA PHE A 270 24.88 -17.13 -13.25
C PHE A 270 23.71 -16.23 -12.85
N ALA A 271 23.84 -14.91 -12.92
CA ALA A 271 22.75 -14.00 -12.60
C ALA A 271 21.57 -14.19 -13.55
N LYS A 272 20.39 -14.33 -12.96
CA LYS A 272 19.07 -14.39 -13.60
C LYS A 272 18.18 -13.30 -13.01
N MET A 273 17.20 -12.83 -13.78
CA MET A 273 16.20 -11.90 -13.28
C MET A 273 14.80 -12.48 -13.40
N LEU A 274 14.05 -12.47 -12.31
CA LEU A 274 12.67 -12.98 -12.26
C LEU A 274 11.71 -11.85 -11.91
N PHE A 275 10.82 -11.51 -12.84
CA PHE A 275 9.70 -10.63 -12.60
C PHE A 275 8.45 -11.45 -12.30
N VAL A 276 7.92 -11.30 -11.09
CA VAL A 276 6.61 -11.83 -10.69
C VAL A 276 5.61 -10.71 -10.83
N SER A 277 5.01 -10.58 -12.01
CA SER A 277 4.22 -9.41 -12.41
C SER A 277 3.09 -9.79 -13.37
N GLY A 278 1.97 -9.09 -13.25
CA GLY A 278 0.87 -9.17 -14.22
C GLY A 278 1.05 -8.28 -15.46
N GLU A 279 2.21 -7.64 -15.61
CA GLU A 279 2.53 -6.84 -16.80
C GLU A 279 2.74 -7.73 -18.03
N ASN A 280 2.53 -7.12 -19.22
CA ASN A 280 2.85 -7.81 -20.46
C ASN A 280 4.37 -8.11 -20.50
N PRO A 281 4.79 -9.39 -20.58
CA PRO A 281 6.20 -9.78 -20.61
C PRO A 281 7.01 -9.04 -21.69
N GLU A 282 6.39 -8.82 -22.85
CA GLU A 282 7.06 -8.17 -23.99
C GLU A 282 7.48 -6.74 -23.67
N THR A 283 6.73 -6.01 -22.84
CA THR A 283 7.11 -4.65 -22.41
C THR A 283 8.45 -4.64 -21.67
N ILE A 284 8.69 -5.64 -20.84
CA ILE A 284 9.95 -5.77 -20.07
C ILE A 284 11.08 -6.24 -20.98
N LEU A 285 10.83 -7.28 -21.79
CA LEU A 285 11.82 -7.89 -22.66
C LEU A 285 12.25 -6.95 -23.81
N GLU A 286 11.32 -6.15 -24.33
CA GLU A 286 11.65 -5.14 -25.34
C GLU A 286 12.62 -4.08 -24.79
N LEU A 287 12.35 -3.56 -23.59
CA LEU A 287 13.25 -2.60 -22.95
C LEU A 287 14.63 -3.23 -22.65
N ALA A 288 14.65 -4.51 -22.25
CA ALA A 288 15.89 -5.23 -22.01
C ALA A 288 16.72 -5.37 -23.31
N ARG A 289 16.07 -5.71 -24.46
CA ARG A 289 16.74 -5.76 -25.77
C ARG A 289 17.29 -4.41 -26.18
N GLN A 290 16.53 -3.32 -25.99
CA GLN A 290 17.00 -1.95 -26.28
C GLN A 290 18.26 -1.59 -25.49
N LYS A 291 18.42 -2.17 -24.29
CA LYS A 291 19.61 -2.02 -23.44
C LYS A 291 20.71 -3.06 -23.73
N SER A 292 20.55 -3.89 -24.75
CA SER A 292 21.49 -4.98 -25.09
C SER A 292 21.68 -5.99 -23.96
N ILE A 293 20.66 -6.23 -23.15
CA ILE A 293 20.65 -7.24 -22.08
C ILE A 293 20.21 -8.57 -22.68
N ASP A 294 20.90 -9.64 -22.30
CA ASP A 294 20.52 -11.01 -22.69
C ASP A 294 19.17 -11.41 -22.07
N THR A 295 18.13 -11.39 -22.91
CA THR A 295 16.77 -11.70 -22.47
C THR A 295 16.55 -13.16 -22.10
N THR A 296 17.47 -14.08 -22.44
CA THR A 296 17.40 -15.48 -22.00
C THR A 296 17.60 -15.62 -20.47
N LYS A 297 18.23 -14.63 -19.86
CA LYS A 297 18.43 -14.52 -18.42
C LYS A 297 17.24 -13.90 -17.67
N ILE A 298 16.20 -13.42 -18.38
CA ILE A 298 15.04 -12.75 -17.80
C ILE A 298 13.81 -13.63 -17.94
N LYS A 299 13.10 -13.85 -16.84
CA LYS A 299 11.78 -14.50 -16.82
C LYS A 299 10.73 -13.52 -16.29
N VAL A 300 9.56 -13.57 -16.88
CA VAL A 300 8.39 -12.80 -16.45
C VAL A 300 7.23 -13.76 -16.26
N VAL A 301 6.69 -13.82 -15.06
CA VAL A 301 5.60 -14.72 -14.70
C VAL A 301 4.47 -13.96 -14.02
N SER A 302 3.25 -14.43 -14.19
CA SER A 302 2.09 -13.95 -13.46
C SER A 302 1.56 -15.07 -12.57
N CYS A 303 1.17 -14.75 -11.35
CA CYS A 303 0.62 -15.69 -10.39
C CYS A 303 -0.47 -15.04 -9.53
N LEU A 304 -1.22 -15.86 -8.80
CA LEU A 304 -2.16 -15.36 -7.80
C LEU A 304 -1.41 -14.87 -6.56
N HIS A 305 -1.98 -13.91 -5.83
CA HIS A 305 -1.34 -13.34 -4.63
C HIS A 305 -0.93 -14.41 -3.59
N LYS A 306 -1.73 -15.44 -3.42
CA LYS A 306 -1.41 -16.56 -2.51
C LYS A 306 -0.20 -17.40 -2.93
N GLU A 307 0.22 -17.31 -4.20
CA GLU A 307 1.37 -18.03 -4.76
C GLU A 307 2.65 -17.19 -4.73
N VAL A 308 2.53 -15.88 -4.52
CA VAL A 308 3.66 -14.94 -4.49
C VAL A 308 4.76 -15.38 -3.52
N PRO A 309 4.48 -15.87 -2.29
CA PRO A 309 5.53 -16.33 -1.38
C PRO A 309 6.41 -17.44 -1.97
N LEU A 310 5.83 -18.39 -2.73
CA LEU A 310 6.58 -19.45 -3.39
C LEU A 310 7.57 -18.89 -4.44
N TYR A 311 7.15 -17.86 -5.20
CA TYR A 311 8.06 -17.22 -6.15
C TYR A 311 9.12 -16.37 -5.47
N ILE A 312 8.80 -15.66 -4.39
CA ILE A 312 9.79 -14.89 -3.62
C ILE A 312 10.84 -15.82 -3.00
N SER A 313 10.48 -17.05 -2.63
CA SER A 313 11.44 -18.04 -2.08
C SER A 313 12.54 -18.44 -3.05
N LEU A 314 12.37 -18.15 -4.35
CA LEU A 314 13.42 -18.35 -5.36
C LEU A 314 14.46 -17.24 -5.39
N PHE A 315 14.21 -16.09 -4.78
CA PHE A 315 15.07 -14.92 -4.86
C PHE A 315 16.26 -15.05 -3.92
N ASP A 316 17.44 -14.77 -4.42
CA ASP A 316 18.63 -14.55 -3.60
C ASP A 316 18.70 -13.09 -3.15
N GLN A 317 18.15 -12.19 -3.96
CA GLN A 317 18.02 -10.77 -3.67
C GLN A 317 16.80 -10.21 -4.41
N SER A 318 16.15 -9.20 -3.86
CA SER A 318 15.06 -8.50 -4.53
C SER A 318 15.43 -7.05 -4.82
N ILE A 319 14.88 -6.49 -5.90
CA ILE A 319 15.13 -5.11 -6.30
C ILE A 319 13.81 -4.37 -6.54
N PHE A 320 13.74 -3.13 -6.10
CA PHE A 320 12.78 -2.16 -6.62
C PHE A 320 13.33 -0.73 -6.52
N PHE A 321 13.18 0.01 -7.60
CA PHE A 321 13.45 1.45 -7.62
C PHE A 321 12.15 2.19 -7.88
N ILE A 322 11.90 3.23 -7.08
CA ILE A 322 10.70 4.07 -7.17
C ILE A 322 11.16 5.51 -7.39
N ARG A 323 10.53 6.23 -8.32
CA ARG A 323 10.84 7.63 -8.61
C ARG A 323 10.69 8.47 -7.34
N PRO A 324 11.75 9.09 -6.82
CA PRO A 324 11.71 9.88 -5.59
C PRO A 324 11.12 11.27 -5.91
N THR A 325 9.83 11.43 -5.64
CA THR A 325 9.09 12.68 -5.80
C THR A 325 8.49 13.11 -4.49
N PHE A 326 7.96 14.34 -4.43
CA PHE A 326 7.34 14.87 -3.21
C PHE A 326 6.24 13.94 -2.67
N SER A 327 5.34 13.48 -3.52
CA SER A 327 4.23 12.60 -3.09
C SER A 327 4.72 11.27 -2.51
N LYS A 328 5.89 10.81 -2.93
CA LYS A 328 6.47 9.53 -2.47
C LYS A 328 7.07 9.58 -1.07
N LYS A 329 7.18 10.75 -0.44
CA LYS A 329 7.47 10.86 1.00
C LYS A 329 6.44 10.11 1.86
N ALA A 330 5.19 10.04 1.41
CA ALA A 330 4.11 9.35 2.11
C ALA A 330 3.77 7.98 1.49
N SER A 331 4.68 7.36 0.76
CA SER A 331 4.48 6.03 0.14
C SER A 331 5.13 4.93 0.96
N SER A 332 4.37 3.85 1.22
CA SER A 332 4.85 2.62 1.85
C SER A 332 4.66 1.47 0.86
N PRO A 333 5.72 0.98 0.20
CA PRO A 333 5.62 -0.11 -0.77
C PRO A 333 5.24 -1.42 -0.06
N THR A 334 4.09 -2.00 -0.36
CA THR A 334 3.61 -3.27 0.23
C THR A 334 4.63 -4.39 0.03
N LYS A 335 5.22 -4.48 -1.17
CA LYS A 335 6.24 -5.47 -1.51
C LYS A 335 7.46 -5.46 -0.59
N GLN A 336 7.83 -4.32 0.02
CA GLN A 336 8.95 -4.26 0.97
C GLN A 336 8.69 -5.16 2.18
N GLY A 337 7.51 -5.08 2.77
CA GLY A 337 7.11 -5.94 3.89
C GLY A 337 7.03 -7.41 3.49
N GLU A 338 6.47 -7.72 2.31
CA GLU A 338 6.34 -9.07 1.78
C GLU A 338 7.71 -9.74 1.56
N ILE A 339 8.64 -9.03 0.93
CA ILE A 339 10.00 -9.51 0.67
C ILE A 339 10.78 -9.69 1.98
N MET A 340 10.69 -8.71 2.90
CA MET A 340 11.34 -8.79 4.21
C MET A 340 10.79 -9.95 5.05
N ALA A 341 9.47 -10.21 5.02
CA ALA A 341 8.85 -11.34 5.70
C ALA A 341 9.43 -12.69 5.22
N MET A 342 9.72 -12.80 3.94
CA MET A 342 10.40 -13.99 3.36
C MET A 342 11.89 -14.04 3.66
N GLY A 343 12.46 -13.03 4.32
CA GLY A 343 13.88 -12.96 4.68
C GLY A 343 14.80 -12.73 3.49
N ILE A 344 14.31 -12.06 2.43
CA ILE A 344 15.08 -11.78 1.21
C ILE A 344 15.67 -10.36 1.30
N PRO A 345 16.98 -10.18 1.08
CA PRO A 345 17.62 -8.88 1.09
C PRO A 345 17.17 -8.01 -0.08
N LEU A 346 17.05 -6.70 0.18
CA LEU A 346 16.52 -5.72 -0.76
C LEU A 346 17.62 -4.85 -1.38
N VAL A 347 17.44 -4.49 -2.64
CA VAL A 347 18.11 -3.33 -3.26
C VAL A 347 17.04 -2.29 -3.61
N CYS A 348 17.14 -1.11 -3.03
CA CYS A 348 16.21 -0.01 -3.28
C CYS A 348 16.94 1.33 -3.40
N ASN A 349 16.24 2.36 -3.91
CA ASN A 349 16.79 3.72 -3.92
C ASN A 349 16.33 4.51 -2.70
N ALA A 350 17.08 5.56 -2.38
CA ALA A 350 16.73 6.52 -1.33
C ALA A 350 15.56 7.44 -1.73
N GLY A 351 14.96 8.11 -0.73
CA GLY A 351 13.98 9.19 -0.91
C GLY A 351 12.54 8.74 -1.15
N VAL A 352 12.19 7.53 -0.75
CA VAL A 352 10.83 6.97 -0.91
C VAL A 352 10.27 6.56 0.46
N GLY A 353 9.34 7.33 0.97
CA GLY A 353 8.72 7.08 2.28
C GLY A 353 9.77 6.84 3.37
N ASP A 354 9.60 5.77 4.12
CA ASP A 354 10.54 5.34 5.15
C ASP A 354 11.45 4.18 4.68
N THR A 355 11.48 3.89 3.36
CA THR A 355 12.15 2.70 2.81
C THR A 355 13.62 2.63 3.20
N ASP A 356 14.38 3.72 3.01
CA ASP A 356 15.79 3.81 3.35
C ASP A 356 16.06 3.71 4.85
N PHE A 357 15.23 4.36 5.67
CA PHE A 357 15.30 4.22 7.13
C PHE A 357 15.10 2.76 7.56
N ILE A 358 14.08 2.07 7.02
CA ILE A 358 13.74 0.68 7.36
C ILE A 358 14.87 -0.26 6.94
N VAL A 359 15.36 -0.13 5.70
CA VAL A 359 16.44 -0.99 5.18
C VAL A 359 17.69 -0.86 6.03
N ASN A 360 18.08 0.35 6.41
CA ASN A 360 19.25 0.59 7.24
C ASN A 360 19.06 0.12 8.69
N LYS A 361 17.90 0.43 9.30
CA LYS A 361 17.59 0.05 10.70
C LYS A 361 17.65 -1.46 10.92
N TYR A 362 17.06 -2.21 10.00
CA TYR A 362 16.94 -3.68 10.14
C TYR A 362 17.99 -4.44 9.34
N ARG A 363 18.97 -3.75 8.74
CA ARG A 363 20.00 -4.36 7.91
C ARG A 363 19.39 -5.30 6.88
N SER A 364 18.28 -4.89 6.27
CA SER A 364 17.48 -5.72 5.39
C SER A 364 17.84 -5.60 3.90
N GLY A 365 18.97 -4.98 3.60
CA GLY A 365 19.41 -4.79 2.21
C GLY A 365 20.30 -3.57 2.03
N SER A 366 20.36 -3.08 0.79
CA SER A 366 21.18 -1.95 0.38
C SER A 366 20.34 -0.82 -0.19
N VAL A 367 20.70 0.42 0.18
CA VAL A 367 20.09 1.64 -0.34
C VAL A 367 21.04 2.30 -1.33
N ILE A 368 20.60 2.46 -2.57
CA ILE A 368 21.37 3.10 -3.65
C ILE A 368 21.03 4.60 -3.65
N ALA A 369 22.01 5.45 -3.39
CA ALA A 369 21.81 6.90 -3.37
C ALA A 369 21.72 7.50 -4.78
N SER A 370 22.49 6.99 -5.74
CA SER A 370 22.52 7.44 -7.13
C SER A 370 22.35 6.25 -8.07
N LEU A 371 21.35 6.30 -8.94
CA LEU A 371 21.06 5.23 -9.89
C LEU A 371 21.96 5.35 -11.14
N ASN A 372 23.24 5.02 -10.99
CA ASN A 372 24.24 5.00 -12.04
C ASN A 372 25.15 3.76 -11.94
N THR A 373 25.87 3.46 -13.00
CA THR A 373 26.72 2.27 -13.13
C THR A 373 27.74 2.16 -11.99
N GLU A 374 28.41 3.24 -11.62
CA GLU A 374 29.42 3.25 -10.56
C GLU A 374 28.83 2.82 -9.20
N SER A 375 27.67 3.39 -8.82
CA SER A 375 26.98 3.02 -7.58
C SER A 375 26.48 1.58 -7.61
N PHE A 376 26.07 1.07 -8.77
CA PHE A 376 25.66 -0.32 -8.94
C PHE A 376 26.84 -1.27 -8.78
N GLU A 377 27.98 -0.98 -9.43
CA GLU A 377 29.22 -1.76 -9.29
C GLU A 377 29.70 -1.79 -7.85
N GLN A 378 29.76 -0.67 -7.16
CA GLN A 378 30.14 -0.57 -5.76
C GLN A 378 29.22 -1.43 -4.87
N ASN A 379 27.91 -1.39 -5.08
CA ASN A 379 26.96 -2.19 -4.33
C ASN A 379 27.15 -3.70 -4.56
N ILE A 380 27.31 -4.11 -5.81
CA ILE A 380 27.48 -5.52 -6.20
C ILE A 380 28.82 -6.08 -5.67
N ILE A 381 29.91 -5.33 -5.78
CA ILE A 381 31.24 -5.76 -5.36
C ILE A 381 31.36 -5.82 -3.83
N SER A 382 30.62 -4.96 -3.10
CA SER A 382 30.69 -4.89 -1.63
C SER A 382 30.31 -6.20 -0.92
N LYS A 383 29.56 -7.09 -1.59
CA LYS A 383 29.11 -8.40 -1.09
C LYS A 383 28.66 -8.36 0.37
N ILE A 384 27.87 -7.36 0.71
CA ILE A 384 27.34 -7.22 2.08
C ILE A 384 26.46 -8.43 2.38
N PHE A 385 26.79 -9.12 3.46
CA PHE A 385 25.96 -10.22 3.94
C PHE A 385 24.84 -9.69 4.84
N PHE A 386 23.65 -10.20 4.63
CA PHE A 386 22.45 -9.84 5.38
C PHE A 386 21.88 -11.08 6.07
N GLU A 387 21.69 -10.99 7.37
CA GLU A 387 21.11 -12.07 8.15
C GLU A 387 19.61 -12.18 7.93
N LYS A 388 19.14 -13.36 7.53
CA LYS A 388 17.71 -13.62 7.30
C LYS A 388 16.84 -13.29 8.51
N ALA A 389 17.35 -13.59 9.71
CA ALA A 389 16.66 -13.33 10.97
C ALA A 389 16.44 -11.82 11.21
N ASP A 390 17.44 -10.97 10.91
CA ASP A 390 17.32 -9.52 11.06
C ASP A 390 16.29 -8.95 10.08
N ILE A 391 16.29 -9.44 8.84
CA ILE A 391 15.31 -9.03 7.82
C ILE A 391 13.88 -9.38 8.25
N GLN A 392 13.66 -10.63 8.69
CA GLN A 392 12.37 -11.12 9.15
C GLN A 392 11.90 -10.39 10.41
N PHE A 393 12.79 -10.14 11.35
CA PHE A 393 12.51 -9.32 12.52
C PHE A 393 12.04 -7.91 12.12
N GLY A 394 12.68 -7.31 11.11
CA GLY A 394 12.27 -6.02 10.57
C GLY A 394 10.85 -6.04 9.97
N ALA A 395 10.47 -7.13 9.30
CA ALA A 395 9.10 -7.30 8.81
C ALA A 395 8.09 -7.43 9.96
N GLU A 396 8.40 -8.20 10.98
CA GLU A 396 7.54 -8.38 12.15
C GLU A 396 7.37 -7.09 12.94
N ASP A 397 8.47 -6.38 13.24
CA ASP A 397 8.46 -5.13 14.03
C ASP A 397 7.79 -3.97 13.31
N PHE A 398 7.96 -3.84 11.98
CA PHE A 398 7.49 -2.67 11.25
C PHE A 398 6.23 -2.92 10.42
N PHE A 399 6.14 -4.08 9.74
CA PHE A 399 5.11 -4.36 8.75
C PHE A 399 4.05 -5.39 9.18
N SER A 400 4.12 -5.93 10.39
CA SER A 400 3.15 -6.94 10.84
C SER A 400 1.71 -6.42 10.77
N LEU A 401 0.82 -7.16 10.10
CA LEU A 401 -0.61 -6.87 10.06
C LEU A 401 -1.22 -6.81 11.47
N LYS A 402 -0.79 -7.70 12.36
CA LYS A 402 -1.24 -7.71 13.77
C LYS A 402 -0.91 -6.41 14.48
N GLN A 403 0.28 -5.84 14.27
CA GLN A 403 0.63 -4.53 14.80
C GLN A 403 -0.16 -3.40 14.13
N GLY A 404 -0.37 -3.49 12.81
CA GLY A 404 -1.22 -2.54 12.09
C GLY A 404 -2.64 -2.49 12.62
N VAL A 405 -3.26 -3.64 12.87
CA VAL A 405 -4.59 -3.76 13.52
C VAL A 405 -4.56 -3.14 14.92
N SER A 406 -3.53 -3.43 15.73
CA SER A 406 -3.39 -2.86 17.08
C SER A 406 -3.28 -1.33 17.06
N ARG A 407 -2.55 -0.75 16.10
CA ARG A 407 -2.45 0.70 15.92
C ARG A 407 -3.80 1.32 15.50
N TYR A 408 -4.53 0.71 14.56
CA TYR A 408 -5.89 1.15 14.23
C TYR A 408 -6.85 1.03 15.40
N LEU A 409 -6.76 -0.04 16.19
CA LEU A 409 -7.55 -0.21 17.42
C LEU A 409 -7.33 0.95 18.39
N LYS A 410 -6.06 1.33 18.63
CA LYS A 410 -5.70 2.49 19.45
C LYS A 410 -6.28 3.79 18.89
N VAL A 411 -6.20 4.01 17.58
CA VAL A 411 -6.81 5.18 16.90
C VAL A 411 -8.31 5.21 17.18
N TYR A 412 -9.03 4.11 16.97
CA TYR A 412 -10.47 4.03 17.16
C TYR A 412 -10.88 4.26 18.61
N GLN A 413 -10.15 3.68 19.56
CA GLN A 413 -10.38 3.90 20.99
C GLN A 413 -10.16 5.36 21.38
N THR A 414 -9.08 5.99 20.91
CA THR A 414 -8.77 7.40 21.18
C THR A 414 -9.85 8.33 20.65
N VAL A 415 -10.37 8.05 19.46
CA VAL A 415 -11.41 8.86 18.81
C VAL A 415 -12.76 8.75 19.56
N LEU A 416 -13.07 7.55 20.11
CA LEU A 416 -14.32 7.33 20.86
C LEU A 416 -14.25 7.83 22.31
N GLN A 417 -13.07 7.90 22.93
CA GLN A 417 -12.89 8.40 24.31
C GLN A 417 -13.12 9.90 24.45
N LYS A 418 -13.04 10.69 23.37
CA LYS A 418 -13.29 12.13 23.37
C LYS A 418 -14.78 12.45 23.11
N GLN A 419 -15.64 12.11 24.07
CA GLN A 419 -16.97 12.67 24.22
C GLN A 419 -16.99 13.46 25.54
N ASP A 420 -16.42 14.64 25.50
CA ASP A 420 -16.67 15.70 26.50
C ASP A 420 -17.00 17.00 25.77
#